data_b65b79d40f6928f91579ca9bf46ed0a9
#
_entry.id   b65b79d40f6928f91579ca9bf46ed0a9
#
_cell.length_a   1.000
_cell.length_b   1.000
_cell.length_c   1.000
_cell.angle_alpha   90.00
_cell.angle_beta   90.00
_cell.angle_gamma   90.00
#
_symmetry.space_group_name_H-M   'P 1'
#
loop_
_entity.id
_entity.type
_entity.pdbx_description
1 polymer ?
#
loop_
_entity_poly.entity_id
_entity_poly.type
_entity_poly.pdbx_seq_one_letter_code
_entity_poly.pdbx_strand_id
1 'polypeptide(L)'
;MKVIVLGVLAVALGAWGDGIKVTLEGAVGRKMDTLCLKRAYGSEAKGRIYDEAVNAFRTHYDDTRKAGVGEAWTQGKGLWQGEYWGKTMLSSALVSEYAGDAAFKDWLRTKARAFVKEFQQPDGYLCTYKDRTFVGGPDKDGREVFCWNLWGRKYTMWALVELARVTEAPDLLEAASKMMDQEIDQLEKTGVRIENTGYFVGMPSMSVLKPLLELYRATKKPAYLDFARKIVAAWEREGNPPPNLVANAFGPKPVHEWYPQPAWWAKAYEMMSCLEGLVDFAEMEGKPRLLDAVKRIVAKLEANELNAVGSVGFFDHFTNASACPNATTEPCDVIHWMRVNRALFLATGEAHYLDSFEFAFYNAFLAGVYRDGRWGAHSVRSHGTSHRTAPHQVGMKYHQCCIDNMPRGFLDFAATAVTRGKDGVLTVNLYSAMKAKADKVGVTVTGDYPIGDEAKVQVEADAETKVRFRVPGWFDAVEVDGAAAKGPWHEATVPKGGKTFAFRFVRTPKVVDSKAKPGADPRRRAFEEAREDPGMTNLSRLTPAAKLVYGPLLLAKAKRVTKDAKAILGRDSVQGRNFTCTLEPIEADGVWGAWEATLTDGVTTIVREVCDFSSAADSEESGNLFSIWF
;
A
#
# COMPACT_ATOMS: atom_id res chain seq x y z
N MET A 1 0.38 35.02 35.14
CA MET A 1 1.25 34.08 34.40
C MET A 1 1.05 32.69 34.99
N LYS A 2 0.17 31.89 34.42
CA LYS A 2 0.01 30.48 34.80
C LYS A 2 0.75 29.65 33.75
N VAL A 3 1.85 29.05 34.15
CA VAL A 3 2.58 28.06 33.35
C VAL A 3 1.70 26.81 33.30
N ILE A 4 1.10 26.54 32.15
CA ILE A 4 0.45 25.26 31.89
C ILE A 4 1.57 24.30 31.53
N VAL A 5 1.90 23.41 32.46
CA VAL A 5 2.74 22.25 32.20
C VAL A 5 1.92 21.31 31.31
N LEU A 6 2.21 21.32 30.02
CA LEU A 6 1.73 20.32 29.08
C LEU A 6 2.39 18.99 29.44
N GLY A 7 1.65 18.16 30.19
CA GLY A 7 1.96 16.77 30.33
C GLY A 7 1.96 16.12 28.94
N VAL A 8 3.13 15.72 28.48
CA VAL A 8 3.30 14.93 27.25
C VAL A 8 2.67 13.56 27.51
N LEU A 9 1.36 13.45 27.21
CA LEU A 9 0.80 12.13 26.92
C LEU A 9 1.41 11.70 25.58
N ALA A 10 2.35 10.79 25.63
CA ALA A 10 2.85 10.07 24.48
C ALA A 10 1.70 9.22 23.90
N VAL A 11 0.83 9.84 23.13
CA VAL A 11 -0.09 9.11 22.26
C VAL A 11 0.74 8.70 21.05
N ALA A 12 1.11 7.44 21.01
CA ALA A 12 1.84 6.83 19.93
C ALA A 12 0.99 6.88 18.64
N LEU A 13 1.26 7.86 17.81
CA LEU A 13 0.61 8.12 16.52
C LEU A 13 1.64 8.03 15.40
N GLY A 14 2.08 6.85 15.09
CA GLY A 14 3.01 6.61 13.99
C GLY A 14 2.97 5.14 13.60
N ALA A 15 3.73 4.77 12.59
CA ALA A 15 3.90 3.37 12.20
C ALA A 15 4.30 2.46 13.40
N TRP A 16 4.87 3.05 14.46
CA TRP A 16 5.42 2.42 15.67
C TRP A 16 4.56 2.67 16.91
N GLY A 17 3.25 2.62 16.77
CA GLY A 17 2.25 2.99 17.81
C GLY A 17 2.45 2.43 19.22
N ASP A 18 3.11 1.30 19.38
CA ASP A 18 3.26 0.57 20.65
C ASP A 18 4.66 0.67 21.26
N GLY A 19 5.50 1.62 20.80
CA GLY A 19 6.90 1.73 21.26
C GLY A 19 7.80 0.57 20.80
N ILE A 20 7.33 -0.29 19.89
CA ILE A 20 8.08 -1.41 19.35
C ILE A 20 8.95 -0.92 18.21
N LYS A 21 10.26 -1.10 18.30
CA LYS A 21 11.21 -0.80 17.23
C LYS A 21 11.56 -2.09 16.50
N VAL A 22 11.37 -2.12 15.18
CA VAL A 22 11.72 -3.26 14.33
C VAL A 22 12.76 -2.83 13.32
N THR A 23 13.80 -3.62 13.13
CA THR A 23 14.80 -3.49 12.07
C THR A 23 14.72 -4.74 11.20
N LEU A 24 14.40 -4.57 9.92
CA LEU A 24 14.39 -5.65 8.95
C LEU A 24 15.82 -6.01 8.55
N GLU A 25 16.09 -7.30 8.40
CA GLU A 25 17.38 -7.86 8.01
C GLU A 25 17.22 -8.75 6.77
N GLY A 26 18.28 -9.43 6.36
CA GLY A 26 18.23 -10.36 5.22
C GLY A 26 17.91 -9.70 3.89
N ALA A 27 17.24 -10.42 3.00
CA ALA A 27 16.91 -9.96 1.65
C ALA A 27 15.93 -8.77 1.66
N VAL A 28 14.90 -8.82 2.50
CA VAL A 28 13.89 -7.76 2.63
C VAL A 28 14.53 -6.48 3.18
N GLY A 29 15.35 -6.59 4.24
CA GLY A 29 16.05 -5.44 4.83
C GLY A 29 16.97 -4.76 3.82
N ARG A 30 17.78 -5.52 3.07
CA ARG A 30 18.65 -4.95 2.02
C ARG A 30 17.87 -4.22 0.93
N LYS A 31 16.72 -4.77 0.49
CA LYS A 31 15.89 -4.12 -0.53
C LYS A 31 15.25 -2.84 -0.02
N MET A 32 14.79 -2.85 1.24
CA MET A 32 14.30 -1.66 1.94
C MET A 32 15.37 -0.58 2.06
N ASP A 33 16.57 -0.94 2.55
CA ASP A 33 17.67 0.01 2.75
C ASP A 33 18.06 0.66 1.43
N THR A 34 18.15 -0.13 0.35
CA THR A 34 18.47 0.38 -1.00
C THR A 34 17.42 1.39 -1.47
N LEU A 35 16.13 1.09 -1.36
CA LEU A 35 15.07 2.00 -1.76
C LEU A 35 15.03 3.26 -0.88
N CYS A 36 15.08 3.08 0.43
CA CYS A 36 14.99 4.20 1.37
C CYS A 36 16.18 5.14 1.23
N LEU A 37 17.39 4.61 1.03
CA LEU A 37 18.59 5.41 0.78
C LEU A 37 18.47 6.26 -0.49
N LYS A 38 17.84 5.74 -1.55
CA LYS A 38 17.69 6.46 -2.82
C LYS A 38 16.53 7.46 -2.81
N ARG A 39 15.41 7.11 -2.18
CA ARG A 39 14.15 7.86 -2.32
C ARG A 39 13.80 8.76 -1.14
N ALA A 40 14.24 8.43 0.07
CA ALA A 40 13.78 9.11 1.28
C ALA A 40 14.91 9.70 2.14
N TYR A 41 16.14 9.19 2.05
CA TYR A 41 17.17 9.49 3.04
C TYR A 41 18.50 10.02 2.43
N GLY A 42 18.91 9.51 1.27
CA GLY A 42 20.24 9.79 0.69
C GLY A 42 20.40 11.19 0.10
N SER A 43 21.57 11.45 -0.49
CA SER A 43 21.90 12.74 -1.09
C SER A 43 20.97 13.13 -2.25
N GLU A 44 20.52 12.15 -3.04
CA GLU A 44 19.58 12.37 -4.14
C GLU A 44 18.20 12.77 -3.61
N ALA A 45 17.73 12.12 -2.53
CA ALA A 45 16.50 12.47 -1.84
C ALA A 45 16.54 13.86 -1.22
N LYS A 46 17.65 14.21 -0.57
CA LYS A 46 17.86 15.53 0.07
C LYS A 46 18.14 16.65 -0.94
N GLY A 47 18.49 16.33 -2.18
CA GLY A 47 18.76 17.28 -3.25
C GLY A 47 17.60 17.35 -4.26
N ARG A 48 17.86 16.87 -5.48
CA ARG A 48 16.96 17.06 -6.64
C ARG A 48 15.55 16.53 -6.47
N ILE A 49 15.34 15.44 -5.70
CA ILE A 49 14.00 14.93 -5.43
C ILE A 49 13.25 15.94 -4.56
N TYR A 50 13.81 16.34 -3.43
CA TYR A 50 13.20 17.36 -2.57
C TYR A 50 13.00 18.70 -3.30
N ASP A 51 14.01 19.17 -4.03
CA ASP A 51 13.97 20.47 -4.71
C ASP A 51 12.88 20.50 -5.81
N GLU A 52 12.68 19.42 -6.56
CA GLU A 52 11.62 19.35 -7.57
C GLU A 52 10.23 19.38 -6.92
N ALA A 53 10.02 18.65 -5.81
CA ALA A 53 8.75 18.67 -5.08
C ALA A 53 8.43 20.08 -4.54
N VAL A 54 9.43 20.80 -4.00
CA VAL A 54 9.28 22.20 -3.57
C VAL A 54 8.99 23.11 -4.76
N ASN A 55 9.67 22.91 -5.89
CA ASN A 55 9.50 23.75 -7.07
C ASN A 55 8.07 23.66 -7.65
N ALA A 56 7.37 22.55 -7.47
CA ALA A 56 5.97 22.43 -7.85
C ALA A 56 5.07 23.48 -7.17
N PHE A 57 5.41 23.87 -5.93
CA PHE A 57 4.68 24.92 -5.21
C PHE A 57 5.06 26.34 -5.66
N ARG A 58 6.24 26.54 -6.26
CA ARG A 58 6.66 27.85 -6.81
C ARG A 58 6.03 28.14 -8.15
N THR A 59 5.85 27.09 -8.96
CA THR A 59 5.39 27.29 -10.33
C THR A 59 3.91 27.55 -10.45
N HIS A 60 3.10 27.26 -9.45
CA HIS A 60 1.66 27.39 -9.41
C HIS A 60 0.97 27.14 -10.76
N TYR A 61 0.14 26.15 -10.84
CA TYR A 61 -0.52 25.82 -12.09
C TYR A 61 -1.71 26.71 -12.33
N ASP A 62 -1.74 27.30 -13.52
CA ASP A 62 -2.95 27.91 -14.02
C ASP A 62 -4.03 26.85 -14.18
N ASP A 63 -5.24 27.30 -14.00
CA ASP A 63 -6.49 26.63 -14.02
C ASP A 63 -6.59 25.54 -15.13
N THR A 64 -6.62 24.28 -14.72
CA THR A 64 -6.81 23.13 -15.62
C THR A 64 -8.25 23.03 -16.16
N ARG A 65 -9.15 23.92 -15.79
CA ARG A 65 -10.56 23.96 -16.27
C ARG A 65 -10.71 24.00 -17.78
N LYS A 66 -9.66 24.41 -18.50
CA LYS A 66 -9.66 24.53 -19.96
C LYS A 66 -9.12 23.30 -20.69
N ALA A 67 -8.44 22.42 -19.97
CA ALA A 67 -7.86 21.21 -20.58
C ALA A 67 -8.79 20.02 -20.35
N GLY A 68 -9.14 19.32 -21.41
CA GLY A 68 -9.75 17.99 -21.28
C GLY A 68 -8.82 17.04 -20.51
N VAL A 69 -9.37 16.00 -19.88
CA VAL A 69 -8.58 15.04 -19.07
C VAL A 69 -7.37 14.51 -19.84
N GLY A 70 -7.51 14.23 -21.14
CA GLY A 70 -6.43 13.76 -22.00
C GLY A 70 -5.31 14.79 -22.23
N GLU A 71 -5.65 16.06 -22.37
CA GLU A 71 -4.66 17.15 -22.53
C GLU A 71 -3.92 17.45 -21.23
N ALA A 72 -4.60 17.37 -20.09
CA ALA A 72 -3.98 17.53 -18.79
C ALA A 72 -2.92 16.44 -18.52
N TRP A 73 -3.18 15.21 -18.92
CA TRP A 73 -2.21 14.11 -18.87
C TRP A 73 -0.98 14.35 -19.73
N THR A 74 -1.18 14.78 -20.98
CA THR A 74 -0.09 14.97 -21.97
C THR A 74 0.72 16.21 -21.69
N GLN A 75 0.10 17.29 -21.21
CA GLN A 75 0.78 18.56 -20.91
C GLN A 75 1.44 18.59 -19.53
N GLY A 76 1.15 17.62 -18.65
CA GLY A 76 1.78 17.48 -17.35
C GLY A 76 1.58 18.66 -16.40
N LYS A 77 0.50 19.43 -16.56
CA LYS A 77 0.30 20.67 -15.80
C LYS A 77 -0.69 20.48 -14.66
N GLY A 78 -0.26 20.79 -13.47
CA GLY A 78 -1.09 21.13 -12.30
C GLY A 78 -1.74 19.99 -11.54
N LEU A 79 -2.12 18.94 -12.13
CA LEU A 79 -2.93 17.85 -11.61
C LEU A 79 -2.64 17.51 -10.13
N TRP A 80 -2.03 16.38 -9.83
CA TRP A 80 -1.74 15.93 -8.46
C TRP A 80 -0.32 16.25 -7.96
N GLN A 81 0.41 17.14 -8.60
CA GLN A 81 1.80 17.48 -8.22
C GLN A 81 1.95 17.92 -6.77
N GLY A 82 0.90 18.51 -6.16
CA GLY A 82 0.89 18.91 -4.77
C GLY A 82 1.05 17.76 -3.78
N GLU A 83 0.85 16.51 -4.19
CA GLU A 83 1.03 15.36 -3.31
C GLU A 83 2.52 14.99 -3.09
N TYR A 84 3.41 15.34 -4.03
CA TYR A 84 4.77 14.80 -4.02
C TYR A 84 5.63 15.31 -2.87
N TRP A 85 5.53 16.60 -2.54
CA TRP A 85 6.20 17.11 -1.35
C TRP A 85 5.70 16.37 -0.09
N GLY A 86 4.40 16.24 0.03
CA GLY A 86 3.78 15.54 1.15
C GLY A 86 4.21 14.09 1.26
N LYS A 87 4.13 13.31 0.17
CA LYS A 87 4.54 11.89 0.15
C LYS A 87 6.04 11.73 0.46
N THR A 88 6.89 12.56 -0.15
CA THR A 88 8.34 12.52 0.08
C THR A 88 8.68 12.81 1.53
N MET A 89 8.13 13.88 2.09
CA MET A 89 8.45 14.29 3.46
C MET A 89 7.85 13.34 4.50
N LEU A 90 6.64 12.80 4.25
CA LEU A 90 6.03 11.77 5.07
C LEU A 90 6.88 10.50 5.10
N SER A 91 7.30 10.01 3.93
CA SER A 91 8.19 8.85 3.82
C SER A 91 9.53 9.11 4.52
N SER A 92 10.11 10.29 4.33
CA SER A 92 11.38 10.68 4.94
C SER A 92 11.29 10.79 6.47
N ALA A 93 10.18 11.32 7.00
CA ALA A 93 9.95 11.38 8.45
C ALA A 93 9.93 9.97 9.07
N LEU A 94 9.15 9.07 8.49
CA LEU A 94 9.05 7.68 8.94
C LEU A 94 10.38 6.91 8.80
N VAL A 95 11.12 7.11 7.70
CA VAL A 95 12.46 6.52 7.52
C VAL A 95 13.45 7.07 8.54
N SER A 96 13.39 8.38 8.88
CA SER A 96 14.26 8.97 9.90
C SER A 96 14.00 8.41 11.30
N GLU A 97 12.76 8.10 11.61
CA GLU A 97 12.37 7.44 12.85
C GLU A 97 12.88 5.99 12.89
N TYR A 98 12.70 5.24 11.80
CA TYR A 98 13.20 3.88 11.64
C TYR A 98 14.73 3.82 11.78
N ALA A 99 15.45 4.71 11.10
CA ALA A 99 16.90 4.77 11.14
C ALA A 99 17.48 5.32 12.46
N GLY A 100 16.68 6.05 13.24
CA GLY A 100 17.13 6.70 14.47
C GLY A 100 18.13 7.84 14.25
N ASP A 101 18.16 8.47 13.04
CA ASP A 101 19.14 9.48 12.66
C ASP A 101 18.71 10.89 13.09
N ALA A 102 19.35 11.41 14.14
CA ALA A 102 19.08 12.74 14.67
C ALA A 102 19.44 13.87 13.69
N ALA A 103 20.53 13.73 12.94
CA ALA A 103 20.95 14.75 11.97
C ALA A 103 19.96 14.83 10.81
N PHE A 104 19.38 13.70 10.40
CA PHE A 104 18.35 13.71 9.38
C PHE A 104 17.02 14.29 9.90
N LYS A 105 16.65 14.03 11.14
CA LYS A 105 15.50 14.69 11.78
C LYS A 105 15.64 16.20 11.79
N ASP A 106 16.83 16.72 12.11
CA ASP A 106 17.13 18.14 12.10
C ASP A 106 17.05 18.74 10.68
N TRP A 107 17.55 18.04 9.68
CA TRP A 107 17.43 18.43 8.29
C TRP A 107 15.95 18.52 7.87
N LEU A 108 15.16 17.50 8.18
CA LEU A 108 13.72 17.46 7.87
C LEU A 108 12.98 18.62 8.52
N ARG A 109 13.22 18.88 9.81
CA ARG A 109 12.63 20.00 10.55
C ARG A 109 12.95 21.34 9.91
N THR A 110 14.23 21.54 9.57
CA THR A 110 14.72 22.77 8.94
C THR A 110 14.06 22.99 7.59
N LYS A 111 14.00 21.95 6.75
CA LYS A 111 13.40 22.03 5.41
C LYS A 111 11.89 22.25 5.46
N ALA A 112 11.20 21.57 6.38
CA ALA A 112 9.76 21.75 6.56
C ALA A 112 9.41 23.19 7.03
N ARG A 113 10.17 23.75 7.97
CA ARG A 113 10.01 25.15 8.41
C ARG A 113 10.25 26.14 7.27
N ALA A 114 11.29 25.94 6.47
CA ALA A 114 11.56 26.77 5.31
C ALA A 114 10.40 26.71 4.29
N PHE A 115 9.89 25.51 4.03
CA PHE A 115 8.76 25.29 3.12
C PHE A 115 7.47 25.99 3.64
N VAL A 116 7.12 25.80 4.91
CA VAL A 116 5.95 26.47 5.50
C VAL A 116 6.10 28.00 5.44
N LYS A 117 7.29 28.54 5.79
CA LYS A 117 7.58 29.98 5.75
C LYS A 117 7.45 30.56 4.33
N GLU A 118 7.84 29.80 3.31
CA GLU A 118 7.81 30.25 1.91
C GLU A 118 6.41 30.20 1.30
N PHE A 119 5.62 29.16 1.60
CA PHE A 119 4.41 28.84 0.83
C PHE A 119 3.10 28.98 1.60
N GLN A 120 3.08 28.83 2.93
CA GLN A 120 1.84 28.94 3.67
C GLN A 120 1.37 30.39 3.73
N GLN A 121 0.18 30.65 3.25
CA GLN A 121 -0.43 31.97 3.29
C GLN A 121 -0.91 32.31 4.71
N PRO A 122 -1.14 33.60 5.02
CA PRO A 122 -1.54 34.04 6.37
C PRO A 122 -2.80 33.36 6.92
N ASP A 123 -3.74 33.00 6.04
CA ASP A 123 -4.97 32.29 6.38
C ASP A 123 -4.80 30.77 6.50
N GLY A 124 -3.60 30.23 6.24
CA GLY A 124 -3.29 28.81 6.33
C GLY A 124 -3.28 28.08 4.98
N TYR A 125 -3.75 28.68 3.89
CA TYR A 125 -3.74 28.02 2.58
C TYR A 125 -2.32 27.64 2.13
N LEU A 126 -2.17 26.40 1.67
CA LEU A 126 -0.90 25.83 1.22
C LEU A 126 -1.17 24.74 0.18
N CYS A 127 -0.98 25.04 -1.10
CA CYS A 127 -1.25 24.13 -2.23
C CYS A 127 -0.49 24.57 -3.48
N THR A 128 -0.38 23.68 -4.46
CA THR A 128 0.15 23.97 -5.80
C THR A 128 -0.87 24.65 -6.72
N TYR A 129 -2.14 24.69 -6.33
CA TYR A 129 -3.19 25.38 -7.09
C TYR A 129 -3.20 26.86 -6.76
N LYS A 130 -3.16 27.71 -7.80
CA LYS A 130 -3.21 29.17 -7.67
C LYS A 130 -4.58 29.65 -7.19
N ASP A 131 -5.63 29.12 -7.80
CA ASP A 131 -7.01 29.41 -7.40
C ASP A 131 -7.45 28.44 -6.29
N ARG A 132 -7.48 28.97 -5.06
CA ARG A 132 -7.89 28.20 -3.87
C ARG A 132 -9.34 27.74 -3.92
N THR A 133 -10.20 28.48 -4.67
CA THR A 133 -11.64 28.17 -4.77
C THR A 133 -11.91 27.03 -5.75
N PHE A 134 -10.95 26.67 -6.58
CA PHE A 134 -11.05 25.56 -7.49
C PHE A 134 -10.79 24.25 -6.77
N VAL A 135 -11.86 23.59 -6.37
CA VAL A 135 -11.83 22.30 -5.63
C VAL A 135 -12.46 21.14 -6.42
N GLY A 136 -12.81 21.34 -7.69
CA GLY A 136 -13.49 20.35 -8.53
C GLY A 136 -14.99 20.26 -8.28
N GLY A 137 -15.58 19.16 -8.70
CA GLY A 137 -17.03 18.96 -8.70
C GLY A 137 -17.68 19.34 -10.04
N PRO A 138 -19.01 19.21 -10.18
CA PRO A 138 -19.69 19.54 -11.42
C PRO A 138 -19.59 21.05 -11.70
N ASP A 139 -19.28 21.39 -12.96
CA ASP A 139 -19.33 22.77 -13.44
C ASP A 139 -20.81 23.25 -13.62
N LYS A 140 -20.98 24.49 -14.10
CA LYS A 140 -22.30 25.07 -14.37
C LYS A 140 -23.14 24.27 -15.40
N ASP A 141 -22.50 23.44 -16.20
CA ASP A 141 -23.13 22.60 -17.23
C ASP A 141 -23.30 21.16 -16.75
N GLY A 142 -23.00 20.88 -15.45
CA GLY A 142 -23.11 19.57 -14.84
C GLY A 142 -21.99 18.59 -15.22
N ARG A 143 -20.89 19.09 -15.82
CA ARG A 143 -19.74 18.26 -16.17
C ARG A 143 -18.79 18.15 -15.00
N GLU A 144 -18.36 16.94 -14.70
CA GLU A 144 -17.34 16.70 -13.67
C GLU A 144 -16.02 17.38 -14.04
N VAL A 145 -15.50 18.18 -13.12
CA VAL A 145 -14.24 18.89 -13.30
C VAL A 145 -13.14 18.19 -12.54
N PHE A 146 -12.12 17.77 -13.27
CA PHE A 146 -10.98 17.04 -12.73
C PHE A 146 -10.07 17.96 -11.91
N CYS A 147 -10.01 17.74 -10.60
CA CYS A 147 -9.25 18.56 -9.66
C CYS A 147 -8.64 17.73 -8.54
N TRP A 148 -7.39 18.04 -8.17
CA TRP A 148 -6.63 17.36 -7.12
C TRP A 148 -6.18 18.33 -6.01
N ASN A 149 -6.85 19.47 -5.86
CA ASN A 149 -6.50 20.49 -4.87
C ASN A 149 -6.52 19.93 -3.43
N LEU A 150 -7.67 19.41 -2.98
CA LEU A 150 -7.79 18.86 -1.62
C LEU A 150 -6.91 17.62 -1.41
N TRP A 151 -6.71 16.82 -2.44
CA TRP A 151 -5.79 15.69 -2.42
C TRP A 151 -4.34 16.11 -2.16
N GLY A 152 -3.85 17.13 -2.85
CA GLY A 152 -2.51 17.69 -2.62
C GLY A 152 -2.36 18.26 -1.21
N ARG A 153 -3.39 18.99 -0.74
CA ARG A 153 -3.45 19.56 0.62
C ARG A 153 -3.45 18.46 1.69
N LYS A 154 -4.19 17.38 1.49
CA LYS A 154 -4.20 16.20 2.36
C LYS A 154 -2.77 15.69 2.61
N TYR A 155 -1.99 15.47 1.55
CA TYR A 155 -0.64 14.93 1.71
C TYR A 155 0.32 15.91 2.37
N THR A 156 0.23 17.19 2.02
CA THR A 156 1.03 18.24 2.66
C THR A 156 0.72 18.33 4.15
N MET A 157 -0.55 18.38 4.53
CA MET A 157 -0.99 18.40 5.93
C MET A 157 -0.54 17.16 6.68
N TRP A 158 -0.70 15.96 6.09
CA TRP A 158 -0.27 14.69 6.71
C TRP A 158 1.24 14.67 6.97
N ALA A 159 2.04 15.11 6.00
CA ALA A 159 3.48 15.22 6.20
C ALA A 159 3.85 16.17 7.34
N LEU A 160 3.16 17.33 7.46
CA LEU A 160 3.39 18.27 8.56
C LEU A 160 3.05 17.67 9.93
N VAL A 161 1.97 16.89 10.04
CA VAL A 161 1.60 16.19 11.28
C VAL A 161 2.70 15.18 11.68
N GLU A 162 3.15 14.36 10.74
CA GLU A 162 4.20 13.37 11.02
C GLU A 162 5.56 14.01 11.30
N LEU A 163 5.91 15.05 10.55
CA LEU A 163 7.14 15.82 10.82
C LEU A 163 7.11 16.48 12.20
N ALA A 164 5.97 17.04 12.59
CA ALA A 164 5.81 17.60 13.94
C ALA A 164 6.07 16.57 15.02
N ARG A 165 5.53 15.35 14.84
CA ARG A 165 5.70 14.23 15.76
C ARG A 165 7.16 13.74 15.80
N VAL A 166 7.72 13.40 14.64
CA VAL A 166 9.04 12.75 14.52
C VAL A 166 10.18 13.71 14.89
N THR A 167 10.03 14.99 14.57
CA THR A 167 11.06 16.01 14.80
C THR A 167 10.80 16.89 16.03
N GLU A 168 9.76 16.58 16.80
CA GLU A 168 9.37 17.32 18.01
C GLU A 168 9.20 18.83 17.73
N ALA A 169 8.51 19.17 16.63
CA ALA A 169 8.36 20.54 16.13
C ALA A 169 6.87 20.99 16.20
N PRO A 170 6.40 21.55 17.31
CA PRO A 170 5.00 21.95 17.48
C PRO A 170 4.55 23.05 16.51
N ASP A 171 5.44 23.86 15.99
CA ASP A 171 5.17 24.86 14.98
C ASP A 171 4.73 24.23 13.62
N LEU A 172 5.21 23.03 13.30
CA LEU A 172 4.75 22.28 12.12
C LEU A 172 3.32 21.72 12.33
N LEU A 173 2.99 21.34 13.57
CA LEU A 173 1.62 20.93 13.91
C LEU A 173 0.65 22.11 13.83
N GLU A 174 1.10 23.30 14.25
CA GLU A 174 0.33 24.53 14.08
C GLU A 174 0.10 24.87 12.61
N ALA A 175 1.12 24.71 11.76
CA ALA A 175 0.99 24.88 10.31
C ALA A 175 -0.03 23.91 9.70
N ALA A 176 0.01 22.61 10.08
CA ALA A 176 -0.98 21.61 9.67
C ALA A 176 -2.40 22.02 10.12
N SER A 177 -2.52 22.50 11.36
CA SER A 177 -3.81 22.97 11.91
C SER A 177 -4.37 24.14 11.12
N LYS A 178 -3.55 25.15 10.79
CA LYS A 178 -3.98 26.30 9.97
C LYS A 178 -4.45 25.87 8.58
N MET A 179 -3.79 24.87 7.97
CA MET A 179 -4.24 24.31 6.68
C MET A 179 -5.64 23.70 6.78
N MET A 180 -5.87 22.88 7.81
CA MET A 180 -7.15 22.19 7.97
C MET A 180 -8.27 23.18 8.38
N ASP A 181 -7.96 24.16 9.22
CA ASP A 181 -8.89 25.22 9.58
C ASP A 181 -9.35 26.02 8.35
N GLN A 182 -8.40 26.38 7.49
CA GLN A 182 -8.70 27.09 6.25
C GLN A 182 -9.54 26.23 5.29
N GLU A 183 -9.28 24.92 5.21
CA GLU A 183 -10.04 24.01 4.35
C GLU A 183 -11.49 23.88 4.83
N ILE A 184 -11.70 23.64 6.11
CA ILE A 184 -13.03 23.55 6.72
C ILE A 184 -13.79 24.86 6.53
N ASP A 185 -13.17 25.99 6.87
CA ASP A 185 -13.76 27.33 6.75
C ASP A 185 -14.15 27.66 5.29
N GLN A 186 -13.28 27.30 4.34
CA GLN A 186 -13.56 27.47 2.91
C GLN A 186 -14.78 26.67 2.46
N LEU A 187 -14.85 25.39 2.82
CA LEU A 187 -15.97 24.52 2.43
C LEU A 187 -17.29 24.97 3.08
N GLU A 188 -17.24 25.39 4.36
CA GLU A 188 -18.42 25.91 5.06
C GLU A 188 -18.91 27.23 4.46
N LYS A 189 -18.03 28.20 4.19
CA LYS A 189 -18.40 29.52 3.60
C LYS A 189 -18.94 29.40 2.19
N THR A 190 -18.42 28.46 1.40
CA THR A 190 -18.89 28.25 0.03
C THR A 190 -20.11 27.36 -0.05
N GLY A 191 -20.46 26.64 1.03
CA GLY A 191 -21.53 25.65 1.05
C GLY A 191 -21.21 24.39 0.21
N VAL A 192 -19.96 24.24 -0.23
CA VAL A 192 -19.51 23.08 -1.00
C VAL A 192 -19.29 21.90 -0.07
N ARG A 193 -19.99 20.81 -0.31
CA ARG A 193 -19.78 19.56 0.43
C ARG A 193 -18.55 18.84 -0.11
N ILE A 194 -17.74 18.27 0.76
CA ILE A 194 -16.47 17.61 0.38
C ILE A 194 -16.68 16.46 -0.61
N GLU A 195 -17.77 15.73 -0.52
CA GLU A 195 -18.12 14.67 -1.48
C GLU A 195 -18.38 15.17 -2.91
N ASN A 196 -18.62 16.48 -3.06
CA ASN A 196 -18.80 17.14 -4.35
C ASN A 196 -17.53 17.84 -4.84
N THR A 197 -16.37 17.48 -4.29
CA THR A 197 -15.07 18.04 -4.69
C THR A 197 -14.18 16.99 -5.33
N GLY A 198 -13.10 17.40 -5.97
CA GLY A 198 -12.18 16.50 -6.63
C GLY A 198 -12.81 15.83 -7.85
N TYR A 199 -12.54 14.53 -8.00
CA TYR A 199 -13.04 13.65 -9.04
C TYR A 199 -13.35 12.28 -8.42
N PHE A 200 -13.82 11.30 -9.17
CA PHE A 200 -14.12 9.96 -8.65
C PHE A 200 -15.01 9.99 -7.39
N VAL A 201 -16.15 10.66 -7.52
CA VAL A 201 -17.18 10.80 -6.47
C VAL A 201 -16.63 11.35 -5.14
N GLY A 202 -15.67 12.25 -5.21
CA GLY A 202 -15.08 12.91 -4.03
C GLY A 202 -14.13 12.06 -3.21
N MET A 203 -13.88 10.80 -3.57
CA MET A 203 -13.01 9.91 -2.81
C MET A 203 -11.58 10.46 -2.59
N PRO A 204 -10.92 11.08 -3.59
CA PRO A 204 -9.62 11.71 -3.35
C PRO A 204 -9.63 12.72 -2.21
N SER A 205 -10.61 13.62 -2.20
CA SER A 205 -10.76 14.64 -1.16
C SER A 205 -11.14 14.05 0.20
N MET A 206 -12.13 13.15 0.21
CA MET A 206 -12.64 12.53 1.45
C MET A 206 -11.61 11.60 2.12
N SER A 207 -10.61 11.14 1.38
CA SER A 207 -9.49 10.36 1.94
C SER A 207 -8.61 11.14 2.93
N VAL A 208 -8.88 12.43 3.11
CA VAL A 208 -8.33 13.25 4.20
C VAL A 208 -8.72 12.71 5.59
N LEU A 209 -9.73 11.85 5.68
CA LEU A 209 -10.22 11.31 6.97
C LEU A 209 -9.09 10.74 7.83
N LYS A 210 -8.20 9.90 7.26
CA LYS A 210 -7.09 9.30 8.01
C LYS A 210 -6.17 10.36 8.65
N PRO A 211 -5.52 11.26 7.89
CA PRO A 211 -4.65 12.28 8.48
C PRO A 211 -5.41 13.32 9.33
N LEU A 212 -6.68 13.58 9.06
CA LEU A 212 -7.52 14.42 9.89
C LEU A 212 -7.69 13.84 11.31
N LEU A 213 -7.89 12.52 11.43
CA LEU A 213 -7.97 11.85 12.73
C LEU A 213 -6.62 11.87 13.47
N GLU A 214 -5.51 11.77 12.75
CA GLU A 214 -4.17 11.94 13.34
C GLU A 214 -3.97 13.38 13.85
N LEU A 215 -4.36 14.38 13.08
CA LEU A 215 -4.35 15.78 13.51
C LEU A 215 -5.26 15.99 14.73
N TYR A 216 -6.46 15.40 14.75
CA TYR A 216 -7.34 15.44 15.91
C TYR A 216 -6.69 14.79 17.13
N ARG A 217 -6.05 13.62 17.00
CA ARG A 217 -5.35 12.97 18.11
C ARG A 217 -4.25 13.84 18.68
N ALA A 218 -3.52 14.56 17.82
CA ALA A 218 -2.42 15.43 18.22
C ALA A 218 -2.90 16.75 18.87
N THR A 219 -3.99 17.34 18.38
CA THR A 219 -4.46 18.67 18.80
C THR A 219 -5.63 18.67 19.75
N LYS A 220 -6.45 17.61 19.74
CA LYS A 220 -7.74 17.49 20.43
C LYS A 220 -8.76 18.57 20.05
N LYS A 221 -8.59 19.25 18.90
CA LYS A 221 -9.51 20.29 18.44
C LYS A 221 -10.82 19.67 17.94
N PRO A 222 -11.99 19.96 18.58
CA PRO A 222 -13.25 19.30 18.26
C PRO A 222 -13.70 19.44 16.81
N ALA A 223 -13.42 20.60 16.17
CA ALA A 223 -13.79 20.86 14.78
C ALA A 223 -13.28 19.77 13.80
N TYR A 224 -12.13 19.16 14.08
CA TYR A 224 -11.58 18.11 13.22
C TYR A 224 -12.37 16.81 13.33
N LEU A 225 -12.80 16.44 14.54
CA LEU A 225 -13.65 15.27 14.73
C LEU A 225 -15.05 15.52 14.16
N ASP A 226 -15.59 16.73 14.29
CA ASP A 226 -16.88 17.09 13.72
C ASP A 226 -16.84 17.07 12.19
N PHE A 227 -15.73 17.50 11.59
CA PHE A 227 -15.54 17.38 10.14
C PHE A 227 -15.38 15.91 9.69
N ALA A 228 -14.67 15.09 10.45
CA ALA A 228 -14.60 13.64 10.22
C ALA A 228 -15.99 12.99 10.26
N ARG A 229 -16.84 13.36 11.22
CA ARG A 229 -18.25 12.92 11.31
C ARG A 229 -19.05 13.31 10.06
N LYS A 230 -18.87 14.53 9.52
CA LYS A 230 -19.51 14.97 8.28
C LYS A 230 -19.10 14.10 7.09
N ILE A 231 -17.80 13.74 6.97
CA ILE A 231 -17.29 12.84 5.93
C ILE A 231 -17.95 11.45 6.03
N VAL A 232 -17.95 10.85 7.21
CA VAL A 232 -18.51 9.51 7.42
C VAL A 232 -20.02 9.50 7.19
N ALA A 233 -20.74 10.54 7.65
CA ALA A 233 -22.18 10.68 7.41
C ALA A 233 -22.54 10.72 5.91
N ALA A 234 -21.66 11.29 5.06
CA ALA A 234 -21.85 11.24 3.61
C ALA A 234 -21.75 9.81 3.07
N TRP A 235 -20.90 8.96 3.66
CA TRP A 235 -20.77 7.55 3.27
C TRP A 235 -21.90 6.64 3.79
N GLU A 236 -22.54 7.02 4.88
CA GLU A 236 -23.69 6.30 5.44
C GLU A 236 -25.00 6.59 4.72
N ARG A 237 -25.08 7.66 3.95
CA ARG A 237 -26.26 8.08 3.22
C ARG A 237 -26.63 7.08 2.12
N GLU A 238 -27.91 6.78 1.95
CA GLU A 238 -28.42 5.95 0.87
C GLU A 238 -28.83 6.82 -0.34
N GLY A 239 -28.78 6.22 -1.54
CA GLY A 239 -29.20 6.88 -2.77
C GLY A 239 -28.15 7.81 -3.41
N ASN A 240 -28.59 8.75 -4.21
CA ASN A 240 -27.73 9.72 -4.87
C ASN A 240 -27.62 11.05 -4.07
N PRO A 241 -26.51 11.75 -4.08
CA PRO A 241 -25.28 11.43 -4.83
C PRO A 241 -24.37 10.43 -4.09
N PRO A 242 -23.54 9.67 -4.83
CA PRO A 242 -22.47 8.86 -4.23
C PRO A 242 -21.48 9.75 -3.44
N PRO A 243 -20.53 9.21 -2.63
CA PRO A 243 -19.97 7.84 -2.73
C PRO A 243 -20.59 6.76 -1.82
N ASN A 244 -21.50 6.98 -0.97
CA ASN A 244 -22.28 6.01 -0.17
C ASN A 244 -21.52 4.73 0.27
N LEU A 245 -20.24 4.82 0.63
CA LEU A 245 -19.36 3.65 0.85
C LEU A 245 -19.93 2.69 1.90
N VAL A 246 -20.40 3.22 3.03
CA VAL A 246 -20.95 2.44 4.14
C VAL A 246 -22.31 1.83 3.74
N ALA A 247 -23.19 2.60 3.10
CA ALA A 247 -24.47 2.10 2.64
C ALA A 247 -24.30 0.95 1.63
N ASN A 248 -23.42 1.13 0.64
CA ASN A 248 -23.13 0.14 -0.39
C ASN A 248 -22.48 -1.14 0.16
N ALA A 249 -21.76 -1.06 1.28
CA ALA A 249 -21.15 -2.23 1.92
C ALA A 249 -22.18 -3.31 2.27
N PHE A 250 -23.36 -2.89 2.70
CA PHE A 250 -24.44 -3.79 3.10
C PHE A 250 -25.34 -4.23 1.94
N GLY A 251 -25.23 -3.60 0.78
CA GLY A 251 -25.97 -4.00 -0.43
C GLY A 251 -25.36 -5.24 -1.10
N PRO A 252 -26.09 -5.87 -2.05
CA PRO A 252 -25.64 -7.10 -2.71
C PRO A 252 -24.58 -6.89 -3.80
N LYS A 253 -24.46 -5.67 -4.36
CA LYS A 253 -23.61 -5.40 -5.50
C LYS A 253 -22.12 -5.50 -5.17
N PRO A 254 -21.28 -6.07 -6.06
CA PRO A 254 -19.84 -5.97 -5.96
C PRO A 254 -19.36 -4.54 -6.17
N VAL A 255 -18.14 -4.23 -5.72
CA VAL A 255 -17.61 -2.85 -5.72
C VAL A 255 -17.55 -2.23 -7.12
N HIS A 256 -17.15 -2.99 -8.12
CA HIS A 256 -17.06 -2.51 -9.53
C HIS A 256 -18.40 -2.13 -10.15
N GLU A 257 -19.52 -2.46 -9.53
CA GLU A 257 -20.85 -2.06 -9.99
C GLU A 257 -21.41 -0.83 -9.26
N TRP A 258 -20.70 -0.31 -8.24
CA TRP A 258 -21.23 0.81 -7.45
C TRP A 258 -21.27 2.12 -8.25
N TYR A 259 -20.27 2.32 -9.11
CA TYR A 259 -20.09 3.57 -9.87
C TYR A 259 -19.93 3.25 -11.36
N PRO A 260 -21.05 3.16 -12.12
CA PRO A 260 -21.02 2.64 -13.48
C PRO A 260 -20.49 3.63 -14.53
N GLN A 261 -20.29 4.89 -14.17
CA GLN A 261 -19.82 5.93 -15.10
C GLN A 261 -18.32 6.18 -14.95
N PRO A 262 -17.58 6.49 -16.05
CA PRO A 262 -16.13 6.70 -16.00
C PRO A 262 -15.67 7.74 -14.98
N ALA A 263 -16.37 8.87 -14.89
CA ALA A 263 -16.08 9.93 -13.91
C ALA A 263 -16.29 9.50 -12.44
N TRP A 264 -17.03 8.41 -12.23
CA TRP A 264 -17.41 7.90 -10.92
C TRP A 264 -16.77 6.56 -10.60
N TRP A 265 -16.00 5.97 -11.50
CA TRP A 265 -15.41 4.66 -11.26
C TRP A 265 -14.72 4.60 -9.90
N ALA A 266 -14.88 3.48 -9.24
CA ALA A 266 -14.25 3.21 -7.96
C ALA A 266 -12.73 3.17 -8.13
N LYS A 267 -12.09 4.29 -7.87
CA LYS A 267 -10.65 4.45 -7.87
C LYS A 267 -10.09 3.66 -6.70
N ALA A 268 -9.23 2.68 -6.97
CA ALA A 268 -8.82 1.69 -5.97
C ALA A 268 -8.01 2.32 -4.83
N TYR A 269 -6.99 3.09 -5.18
CA TYR A 269 -6.13 3.76 -4.21
C TYR A 269 -6.91 4.70 -3.28
N GLU A 270 -7.72 5.59 -3.85
CA GLU A 270 -8.45 6.60 -3.08
C GLU A 270 -9.52 5.98 -2.20
N MET A 271 -10.25 4.97 -2.71
CA MET A 271 -11.23 4.24 -1.91
C MET A 271 -10.56 3.55 -0.72
N MET A 272 -9.46 2.82 -0.94
CA MET A 272 -8.74 2.15 0.15
C MET A 272 -8.19 3.15 1.16
N SER A 273 -7.72 4.34 0.73
CA SER A 273 -7.36 5.43 1.64
C SER A 273 -8.55 5.89 2.50
N CYS A 274 -9.77 5.94 1.93
CA CYS A 274 -10.98 6.21 2.70
C CYS A 274 -11.26 5.10 3.72
N LEU A 275 -11.11 3.83 3.33
CA LEU A 275 -11.35 2.69 4.21
C LEU A 275 -10.38 2.65 5.40
N GLU A 276 -9.11 2.99 5.21
CA GLU A 276 -8.15 3.13 6.32
C GLU A 276 -8.64 4.15 7.37
N GLY A 277 -9.08 5.32 6.89
CA GLY A 277 -9.64 6.34 7.76
C GLY A 277 -10.93 5.89 8.45
N LEU A 278 -11.76 5.11 7.77
CA LEU A 278 -13.02 4.60 8.32
C LEU A 278 -12.79 3.57 9.44
N VAL A 279 -11.78 2.70 9.33
CA VAL A 279 -11.39 1.81 10.43
C VAL A 279 -10.97 2.61 11.65
N ASP A 280 -10.08 3.59 11.49
CA ASP A 280 -9.63 4.47 12.58
C ASP A 280 -10.79 5.23 13.23
N PHE A 281 -11.71 5.75 12.43
CA PHE A 281 -12.88 6.47 12.92
C PHE A 281 -13.82 5.53 13.69
N ALA A 282 -14.05 4.33 13.16
CA ALA A 282 -14.89 3.32 13.79
C ALA A 282 -14.38 2.93 15.18
N GLU A 283 -13.07 2.77 15.33
CA GLU A 283 -12.46 2.47 16.62
C GLU A 283 -12.52 3.68 17.57
N MET A 284 -12.21 4.88 17.08
CA MET A 284 -12.21 6.10 17.88
C MET A 284 -13.59 6.45 18.44
N GLU A 285 -14.65 6.27 17.65
CA GLU A 285 -16.03 6.57 18.01
C GLU A 285 -16.81 5.37 18.58
N GLY A 286 -16.17 4.19 18.68
CA GLY A 286 -16.82 2.97 19.15
C GLY A 286 -18.00 2.55 18.25
N LYS A 287 -17.83 2.59 16.92
CA LYS A 287 -18.87 2.32 15.91
C LYS A 287 -18.67 0.97 15.21
N PRO A 288 -19.07 -0.16 15.82
CA PRO A 288 -18.81 -1.50 15.27
C PRO A 288 -19.47 -1.72 13.89
N ARG A 289 -20.58 -1.06 13.60
CA ARG A 289 -21.25 -1.13 12.28
C ARG A 289 -20.36 -0.59 11.17
N LEU A 290 -19.57 0.45 11.43
CA LEU A 290 -18.65 1.01 10.44
C LEU A 290 -17.48 0.05 10.19
N LEU A 291 -16.98 -0.60 11.24
CA LEU A 291 -15.96 -1.63 11.09
C LEU A 291 -16.49 -2.83 10.28
N ASP A 292 -17.74 -3.28 10.55
CA ASP A 292 -18.39 -4.32 9.76
C ASP A 292 -18.55 -3.91 8.28
N ALA A 293 -18.85 -2.64 8.01
CA ALA A 293 -18.91 -2.13 6.63
C ALA A 293 -17.56 -2.30 5.92
N VAL A 294 -16.44 -1.93 6.54
CA VAL A 294 -15.10 -2.12 5.94
C VAL A 294 -14.79 -3.60 5.73
N LYS A 295 -15.10 -4.47 6.69
CA LYS A 295 -14.95 -5.94 6.54
C LYS A 295 -15.71 -6.47 5.33
N ARG A 296 -16.95 -6.03 5.14
CA ARG A 296 -17.79 -6.40 3.98
C ARG A 296 -17.23 -5.89 2.67
N ILE A 297 -16.71 -4.67 2.65
CA ILE A 297 -16.06 -4.12 1.44
C ILE A 297 -14.82 -4.95 1.10
N VAL A 298 -13.95 -5.23 2.07
CA VAL A 298 -12.75 -6.05 1.86
C VAL A 298 -13.12 -7.44 1.36
N ALA A 299 -14.14 -8.09 1.93
CA ALA A 299 -14.61 -9.39 1.43
C ALA A 299 -15.14 -9.32 -0.02
N LYS A 300 -15.80 -8.22 -0.41
CA LYS A 300 -16.22 -8.00 -1.81
C LYS A 300 -15.02 -7.77 -2.73
N LEU A 301 -13.97 -7.08 -2.26
CA LEU A 301 -12.73 -6.88 -3.01
C LEU A 301 -11.98 -8.20 -3.20
N GLU A 302 -11.86 -9.02 -2.17
CA GLU A 302 -11.25 -10.36 -2.25
C GLU A 302 -11.99 -11.27 -3.23
N ALA A 303 -13.32 -11.21 -3.25
CA ALA A 303 -14.14 -12.03 -4.13
C ALA A 303 -14.02 -11.65 -5.61
N ASN A 304 -13.93 -10.34 -5.92
CA ASN A 304 -14.10 -9.83 -7.28
C ASN A 304 -12.91 -9.03 -7.82
N GLU A 305 -12.06 -8.48 -6.95
CA GLU A 305 -10.99 -7.57 -7.37
C GLU A 305 -9.59 -8.10 -7.06
N LEU A 306 -9.48 -9.21 -6.31
CA LEU A 306 -8.17 -9.81 -6.02
C LEU A 306 -7.57 -10.35 -7.32
N ASN A 307 -6.53 -9.69 -7.79
CA ASN A 307 -5.85 -10.02 -9.03
C ASN A 307 -4.80 -11.14 -8.86
N ALA A 308 -4.25 -11.62 -9.95
CA ALA A 308 -3.37 -12.79 -9.93
C ALA A 308 -2.05 -12.56 -9.19
N VAL A 309 -1.58 -11.32 -9.04
CA VAL A 309 -0.32 -10.99 -8.35
C VAL A 309 -0.50 -10.65 -6.86
N GLY A 310 -1.72 -10.78 -6.34
CA GLY A 310 -1.99 -10.67 -4.91
C GLY A 310 -2.35 -9.28 -4.41
N SER A 311 -2.74 -8.39 -5.31
CA SER A 311 -3.31 -7.09 -4.97
C SER A 311 -4.75 -7.00 -5.47
N VAL A 312 -5.37 -5.84 -5.40
CA VAL A 312 -6.73 -5.58 -5.87
C VAL A 312 -6.73 -4.52 -6.95
N GLY A 313 -7.78 -4.52 -7.77
CA GLY A 313 -7.95 -3.54 -8.84
C GLY A 313 -7.16 -3.87 -10.12
N PHE A 314 -7.47 -3.09 -11.15
CA PHE A 314 -6.84 -3.13 -12.46
C PHE A 314 -6.59 -1.68 -12.90
N PHE A 315 -5.31 -1.30 -13.13
CA PHE A 315 -4.92 0.09 -13.43
C PHE A 315 -5.58 1.09 -12.46
N ASP A 316 -5.45 0.85 -11.16
CA ASP A 316 -5.95 1.75 -10.12
C ASP A 316 -7.49 1.92 -10.13
N HIS A 317 -8.24 0.92 -10.62
CA HIS A 317 -9.71 0.92 -10.61
C HIS A 317 -10.25 -0.47 -10.26
N PHE A 318 -11.40 -0.49 -9.59
CA PHE A 318 -12.15 -1.73 -9.38
C PHE A 318 -13.03 -2.01 -10.60
N THR A 319 -12.69 -3.06 -11.33
CA THR A 319 -13.29 -3.42 -12.62
C THR A 319 -13.51 -4.92 -12.77
N ASN A 320 -13.73 -5.64 -11.67
CA ASN A 320 -13.75 -7.10 -11.63
C ASN A 320 -12.38 -7.70 -12.02
N ALA A 321 -11.33 -7.22 -11.37
CA ALA A 321 -9.94 -7.56 -11.69
C ALA A 321 -9.64 -9.06 -11.52
N SER A 322 -10.35 -9.78 -10.64
CA SER A 322 -10.20 -11.23 -10.47
C SER A 322 -10.56 -12.04 -11.72
N ALA A 323 -11.44 -11.50 -12.56
CA ALA A 323 -11.80 -12.10 -13.84
C ALA A 323 -10.80 -11.76 -14.98
N CYS A 324 -9.74 -11.00 -14.66
CA CYS A 324 -8.74 -10.56 -15.63
C CYS A 324 -7.53 -11.47 -15.66
N PRO A 325 -7.20 -12.13 -16.78
CA PRO A 325 -5.96 -12.88 -16.91
C PRO A 325 -4.72 -11.97 -16.93
N ASN A 326 -4.88 -10.71 -17.31
CA ASN A 326 -3.81 -9.71 -17.34
C ASN A 326 -3.85 -8.88 -16.07
N ALA A 327 -3.43 -9.48 -14.95
CA ALA A 327 -3.26 -8.69 -13.74
C ALA A 327 -2.26 -7.56 -14.00
N THR A 328 -2.74 -6.33 -13.82
CA THR A 328 -1.92 -5.12 -13.85
C THR A 328 -2.41 -4.24 -12.72
N THR A 329 -1.55 -3.98 -11.76
CA THR A 329 -1.89 -3.22 -10.55
C THR A 329 -0.87 -2.12 -10.30
N GLU A 330 -1.32 -0.98 -9.80
CA GLU A 330 -0.40 0.07 -9.36
C GLU A 330 0.17 -0.25 -7.98
N PRO A 331 1.45 0.02 -7.70
CA PRO A 331 2.00 -0.12 -6.36
C PRO A 331 1.29 0.72 -5.30
N CYS A 332 0.65 1.82 -5.66
CA CYS A 332 -0.23 2.55 -4.74
C CYS A 332 -1.40 1.68 -4.27
N ASP A 333 -2.04 0.94 -5.17
CA ASP A 333 -3.11 -0.01 -4.81
C ASP A 333 -2.58 -1.10 -3.89
N VAL A 334 -1.40 -1.65 -4.22
CA VAL A 334 -0.76 -2.71 -3.42
C VAL A 334 -0.51 -2.23 -1.99
N ILE A 335 0.09 -1.04 -1.83
CA ILE A 335 0.40 -0.47 -0.52
C ILE A 335 -0.88 -0.22 0.28
N HIS A 336 -1.92 0.34 -0.34
CA HIS A 336 -3.17 0.62 0.36
C HIS A 336 -3.99 -0.64 0.62
N TRP A 337 -3.89 -1.68 -0.23
CA TRP A 337 -4.42 -3.00 0.09
C TRP A 337 -3.75 -3.60 1.35
N MET A 338 -2.43 -3.52 1.43
CA MET A 338 -1.69 -3.90 2.62
C MET A 338 -2.16 -3.09 3.84
N ARG A 339 -2.29 -1.78 3.73
CA ARG A 339 -2.68 -0.88 4.84
C ARG A 339 -4.09 -1.14 5.35
N VAL A 340 -5.07 -1.36 4.47
CA VAL A 340 -6.45 -1.69 4.88
C VAL A 340 -6.48 -3.03 5.62
N ASN A 341 -5.78 -4.05 5.11
CA ASN A 341 -5.67 -5.35 5.79
C ASN A 341 -4.97 -5.22 7.14
N ARG A 342 -3.87 -4.45 7.22
CA ARG A 342 -3.21 -4.14 8.49
C ARG A 342 -4.15 -3.43 9.47
N ALA A 343 -4.90 -2.43 9.02
CA ALA A 343 -5.84 -1.69 9.85
C ALA A 343 -6.93 -2.61 10.42
N LEU A 344 -7.51 -3.47 9.58
CA LEU A 344 -8.48 -4.47 10.03
C LEU A 344 -7.87 -5.48 11.00
N PHE A 345 -6.65 -5.97 10.73
CA PHE A 345 -5.96 -6.84 11.67
C PHE A 345 -5.78 -6.17 13.05
N LEU A 346 -5.30 -4.94 13.09
CA LEU A 346 -5.09 -4.22 14.36
C LEU A 346 -6.42 -3.97 15.09
N ALA A 347 -7.50 -3.70 14.35
CA ALA A 347 -8.81 -3.45 14.92
C ALA A 347 -9.50 -4.73 15.43
N THR A 348 -9.28 -5.89 14.77
CA THR A 348 -10.04 -7.12 15.04
C THR A 348 -9.23 -8.26 15.66
N GLY A 349 -7.91 -8.30 15.41
CA GLY A 349 -7.05 -9.44 15.73
C GLY A 349 -7.21 -10.65 14.79
N GLU A 350 -7.97 -10.53 13.69
CA GLU A 350 -8.22 -11.61 12.75
C GLU A 350 -7.00 -11.85 11.84
N ALA A 351 -6.34 -12.99 11.99
CA ALA A 351 -5.05 -13.30 11.36
C ALA A 351 -5.09 -13.37 9.81
N HIS A 352 -6.25 -13.69 9.21
CA HIS A 352 -6.37 -13.84 7.75
C HIS A 352 -6.08 -12.53 6.99
N TYR A 353 -6.30 -11.36 7.61
CA TYR A 353 -5.90 -10.08 7.02
C TYR A 353 -4.37 -9.98 6.85
N LEU A 354 -3.61 -10.63 7.73
CA LEU A 354 -2.15 -10.68 7.58
C LEU A 354 -1.73 -11.63 6.45
N ASP A 355 -2.53 -12.64 6.11
CA ASP A 355 -2.25 -13.48 4.95
C ASP A 355 -2.36 -12.67 3.65
N SER A 356 -3.43 -11.88 3.49
CA SER A 356 -3.60 -10.96 2.35
C SER A 356 -2.49 -9.90 2.30
N PHE A 357 -2.12 -9.33 3.46
CA PHE A 357 -1.03 -8.36 3.61
C PHE A 357 0.31 -8.95 3.16
N GLU A 358 0.66 -10.13 3.67
CA GLU A 358 1.93 -10.80 3.44
C GLU A 358 2.08 -11.25 1.98
N PHE A 359 1.02 -11.79 1.39
CA PHE A 359 1.02 -12.19 -0.02
C PHE A 359 1.20 -10.99 -0.95
N ALA A 360 0.52 -9.90 -0.69
CA ALA A 360 0.69 -8.66 -1.44
C ALA A 360 2.11 -8.12 -1.34
N PHE A 361 2.71 -8.18 -0.15
CA PHE A 361 4.07 -7.70 0.08
C PHE A 361 5.12 -8.50 -0.70
N TYR A 362 5.16 -9.83 -0.51
CA TYR A 362 6.21 -10.66 -1.14
C TYR A 362 6.09 -10.73 -2.66
N ASN A 363 4.90 -10.52 -3.22
CA ASN A 363 4.67 -10.61 -4.65
C ASN A 363 4.55 -9.22 -5.30
N ALA A 364 3.37 -8.64 -5.31
CA ALA A 364 3.12 -7.40 -6.06
C ALA A 364 3.97 -6.21 -5.58
N PHE A 365 4.16 -6.06 -4.25
CA PHE A 365 4.93 -4.93 -3.72
C PHE A 365 6.43 -5.07 -4.04
N LEU A 366 7.05 -6.19 -3.68
CA LEU A 366 8.48 -6.38 -3.91
C LEU A 366 8.84 -6.43 -5.41
N ALA A 367 7.94 -6.97 -6.26
CA ALA A 367 8.12 -6.93 -7.71
C ALA A 367 8.06 -5.50 -8.28
N GLY A 368 7.33 -4.60 -7.62
CA GLY A 368 7.26 -3.19 -7.99
C GLY A 368 8.54 -2.39 -7.68
N VAL A 369 9.41 -2.88 -6.79
CA VAL A 369 10.61 -2.17 -6.35
C VAL A 369 11.80 -2.57 -7.21
N TYR A 370 12.41 -1.62 -7.92
CA TYR A 370 13.58 -1.89 -8.75
C TYR A 370 14.82 -2.19 -7.92
N ARG A 371 15.71 -2.99 -8.50
CA ARG A 371 16.90 -3.50 -7.84
C ARG A 371 17.86 -2.39 -7.37
N ASP A 372 17.97 -1.30 -8.13
CA ASP A 372 18.80 -0.14 -7.78
C ASP A 372 18.15 0.80 -6.76
N GLY A 373 16.86 0.56 -6.40
CA GLY A 373 16.09 1.37 -5.47
C GLY A 373 15.79 2.81 -5.93
N ARG A 374 16.22 3.19 -7.14
CA ARG A 374 16.01 4.55 -7.65
C ARG A 374 14.58 4.75 -8.11
N TRP A 375 14.05 3.75 -8.79
CA TRP A 375 12.69 3.74 -9.34
C TRP A 375 11.93 2.49 -8.94
N GLY A 376 10.68 2.46 -9.31
CA GLY A 376 9.82 1.31 -9.23
C GLY A 376 8.84 1.28 -10.38
N ALA A 377 8.12 0.18 -10.48
CA ALA A 377 7.05 0.05 -11.44
C ALA A 377 5.93 1.05 -11.15
N HIS A 378 5.35 1.61 -12.21
CA HIS A 378 4.05 2.26 -12.12
C HIS A 378 2.92 1.25 -12.21
N SER A 379 3.16 0.14 -12.89
CA SER A 379 2.22 -0.97 -12.94
C SER A 379 2.96 -2.30 -12.91
N VAL A 380 2.65 -3.12 -11.91
CA VAL A 380 3.12 -4.50 -11.77
C VAL A 380 2.23 -5.38 -12.64
N ARG A 381 2.83 -6.22 -13.48
CA ARG A 381 2.16 -7.08 -14.45
C ARG A 381 2.32 -8.55 -14.12
N SER A 382 1.37 -9.37 -14.52
CA SER A 382 1.45 -10.84 -14.40
C SER A 382 2.42 -11.48 -15.39
N HIS A 383 2.76 -10.80 -16.49
CA HIS A 383 3.65 -11.30 -17.54
C HIS A 383 4.08 -10.16 -18.47
N GLY A 384 5.07 -10.42 -19.31
CA GLY A 384 5.57 -9.48 -20.31
C GLY A 384 7.09 -9.39 -20.35
N THR A 385 7.59 -8.29 -20.95
CA THR A 385 9.04 -8.04 -21.05
C THR A 385 9.58 -7.25 -19.87
N SER A 386 8.75 -6.49 -19.19
CA SER A 386 9.09 -5.75 -17.97
C SER A 386 7.80 -5.29 -17.27
N HIS A 387 7.91 -4.90 -16.02
CA HIS A 387 6.87 -4.07 -15.41
C HIS A 387 6.87 -2.69 -16.07
N ARG A 388 5.69 -2.04 -16.09
CA ARG A 388 5.57 -0.71 -16.69
C ARG A 388 6.19 0.34 -15.78
N THR A 389 7.01 1.21 -16.34
CA THR A 389 7.49 2.42 -15.68
C THR A 389 6.74 3.65 -16.19
N ALA A 390 6.75 4.72 -15.41
CA ALA A 390 6.31 6.05 -15.83
C ALA A 390 7.21 7.09 -15.13
N PRO A 391 8.48 7.22 -15.57
CA PRO A 391 9.48 8.03 -14.87
C PRO A 391 9.20 9.54 -14.95
N HIS A 392 8.30 9.97 -15.81
CA HIS A 392 7.92 11.37 -15.99
C HIS A 392 6.41 11.51 -15.81
N GLN A 393 5.94 11.62 -14.58
CA GLN A 393 4.52 11.75 -14.30
C GLN A 393 4.16 13.22 -14.04
N VAL A 394 3.12 13.71 -14.75
CA VAL A 394 2.61 15.09 -14.64
C VAL A 394 3.69 16.18 -14.72
N GLY A 395 4.67 16.00 -15.62
CA GLY A 395 5.78 16.94 -15.80
C GLY A 395 6.88 16.87 -14.75
N MET A 396 6.80 15.97 -13.78
CA MET A 396 7.82 15.77 -12.75
C MET A 396 8.86 14.75 -13.22
N LYS A 397 10.12 15.11 -13.12
CA LYS A 397 11.23 14.28 -13.57
C LYS A 397 11.65 13.21 -12.55
N TYR A 398 11.51 13.52 -11.26
CA TYR A 398 12.00 12.67 -10.16
C TYR A 398 10.87 12.08 -9.33
N HIS A 399 9.60 12.36 -9.66
CA HIS A 399 8.44 11.93 -8.91
C HIS A 399 7.47 11.09 -9.72
N GLN A 400 6.86 10.15 -9.01
CA GLN A 400 5.77 9.32 -9.50
C GLN A 400 4.91 8.93 -8.30
N CYS A 401 3.59 8.90 -8.44
CA CYS A 401 2.67 8.62 -7.34
C CYS A 401 3.01 7.33 -6.57
N CYS A 402 3.46 6.28 -7.28
CA CYS A 402 3.78 4.98 -6.70
C CYS A 402 5.13 4.97 -5.98
N ILE A 403 6.20 5.44 -6.65
CA ILE A 403 7.55 5.38 -6.08
C ILE A 403 7.67 6.20 -4.79
N ASP A 404 6.95 7.31 -4.68
CA ASP A 404 6.97 8.17 -3.49
C ASP A 404 6.22 7.54 -2.29
N ASN A 405 5.37 6.52 -2.55
CA ASN A 405 4.72 5.71 -1.53
C ASN A 405 5.51 4.46 -1.12
N MET A 406 6.42 3.96 -1.96
CA MET A 406 7.10 2.66 -1.71
C MET A 406 7.89 2.60 -0.39
N PRO A 407 8.59 3.65 0.09
CA PRO A 407 9.22 3.59 1.41
C PRO A 407 8.23 3.27 2.52
N ARG A 408 7.00 3.80 2.44
CA ARG A 408 5.93 3.52 3.41
C ARG A 408 5.51 2.05 3.42
N GLY A 409 5.46 1.38 2.27
CA GLY A 409 5.12 -0.04 2.20
C GLY A 409 6.10 -0.94 2.98
N PHE A 410 7.41 -0.65 2.93
CA PHE A 410 8.40 -1.34 3.76
C PHE A 410 8.24 -1.00 5.25
N LEU A 411 7.97 0.26 5.57
CA LEU A 411 7.76 0.68 6.95
C LEU A 411 6.49 0.08 7.55
N ASP A 412 5.42 -0.02 6.77
CA ASP A 412 4.20 -0.74 7.18
C ASP A 412 4.47 -2.23 7.42
N PHE A 413 5.32 -2.86 6.60
CA PHE A 413 5.74 -4.25 6.80
C PHE A 413 6.54 -4.39 8.11
N ALA A 414 7.52 -3.53 8.34
CA ALA A 414 8.30 -3.52 9.57
C ALA A 414 7.40 -3.30 10.81
N ALA A 415 6.51 -2.31 10.75
CA ALA A 415 5.58 -2.00 11.84
C ALA A 415 4.51 -3.08 12.10
N THR A 416 4.31 -3.97 11.13
CA THR A 416 3.40 -5.12 11.27
C THR A 416 4.10 -6.35 11.80
N ALA A 417 5.42 -6.47 11.61
CA ALA A 417 6.16 -7.69 11.90
C ALA A 417 6.05 -8.12 13.38
N VAL A 418 6.07 -7.17 14.29
CA VAL A 418 5.81 -7.42 15.72
C VAL A 418 4.85 -6.34 16.23
N THR A 419 3.76 -6.74 16.85
CA THR A 419 2.74 -5.83 17.41
C THR A 419 2.35 -6.24 18.82
N ARG A 420 1.63 -5.36 19.50
CA ARG A 420 1.00 -5.69 20.78
C ARG A 420 -0.51 -5.81 20.55
N GLY A 421 -1.09 -6.95 20.91
CA GLY A 421 -2.54 -7.15 20.86
C GLY A 421 -3.29 -6.21 21.83
N LYS A 422 -4.60 -6.07 21.63
CA LYS A 422 -5.46 -5.29 22.57
C LYS A 422 -5.43 -5.84 24.01
N ASP A 423 -5.08 -7.11 24.17
CA ASP A 423 -4.83 -7.80 25.44
C ASP A 423 -3.43 -7.52 26.01
N GLY A 424 -2.62 -6.72 25.37
CA GLY A 424 -1.26 -6.38 25.76
C GLY A 424 -0.20 -7.44 25.41
N VAL A 425 -0.59 -8.58 24.82
CA VAL A 425 0.33 -9.67 24.47
C VAL A 425 1.19 -9.28 23.26
N LEU A 426 2.52 -9.44 23.38
CA LEU A 426 3.43 -9.25 22.27
C LEU A 426 3.23 -10.36 21.24
N THR A 427 3.02 -9.96 19.98
CA THR A 427 2.69 -10.88 18.90
C THR A 427 3.70 -10.75 17.76
N VAL A 428 4.33 -11.86 17.39
CA VAL A 428 5.19 -11.99 16.21
C VAL A 428 4.30 -12.39 15.03
N ASN A 429 4.17 -11.49 14.07
CA ASN A 429 3.24 -11.65 12.95
C ASN A 429 3.91 -12.13 11.66
N LEU A 430 5.18 -11.76 11.44
CA LEU A 430 5.93 -12.03 10.21
C LEU A 430 7.27 -12.67 10.56
N TYR A 431 7.79 -13.49 9.63
CA TYR A 431 8.98 -14.32 9.88
C TYR A 431 10.19 -13.98 8.99
N SER A 432 10.15 -12.89 8.21
CA SER A 432 11.37 -12.35 7.59
C SER A 432 12.42 -12.05 8.67
N ALA A 433 13.69 -12.20 8.32
CA ALA A 433 14.78 -11.90 9.23
C ALA A 433 14.67 -10.47 9.76
N MET A 434 14.68 -10.32 11.09
CA MET A 434 14.48 -9.02 11.76
C MET A 434 14.97 -9.05 13.21
N LYS A 435 15.17 -7.85 13.75
CA LYS A 435 15.27 -7.60 15.20
C LYS A 435 14.17 -6.65 15.63
N ALA A 436 13.51 -6.97 16.72
CA ALA A 436 12.50 -6.11 17.34
C ALA A 436 12.83 -5.88 18.83
N LYS A 437 12.55 -4.68 19.30
CA LYS A 437 12.66 -4.33 20.71
C LYS A 437 11.37 -3.67 21.17
N ALA A 438 10.74 -4.27 22.19
CA ALA A 438 9.50 -3.82 22.82
C ALA A 438 9.72 -3.72 24.32
N ASP A 439 10.00 -2.54 24.84
CA ASP A 439 10.34 -2.31 26.26
C ASP A 439 11.46 -3.27 26.75
N LYS A 440 11.07 -4.26 27.58
CA LYS A 440 11.95 -5.26 28.19
C LYS A 440 11.99 -6.59 27.44
N VAL A 441 11.41 -6.63 26.24
CA VAL A 441 11.36 -7.84 25.42
C VAL A 441 12.07 -7.58 24.10
N GLY A 442 13.06 -8.42 23.79
CA GLY A 442 13.73 -8.47 22.48
C GLY A 442 13.21 -9.65 21.68
N VAL A 443 13.04 -9.46 20.37
CA VAL A 443 12.71 -10.55 19.44
C VAL A 443 13.71 -10.51 18.29
N THR A 444 14.35 -11.64 18.00
CA THR A 444 15.21 -11.82 16.83
C THR A 444 14.69 -12.97 16.00
N VAL A 445 14.38 -12.71 14.74
CA VAL A 445 13.99 -13.73 13.77
C VAL A 445 15.14 -13.94 12.79
N THR A 446 15.56 -15.19 12.61
CA THR A 446 16.59 -15.59 11.67
C THR A 446 16.10 -16.73 10.80
N GLY A 447 16.61 -16.82 9.58
CA GLY A 447 16.22 -17.79 8.56
C GLY A 447 15.97 -17.11 7.22
N ASP A 448 15.61 -17.90 6.24
CA ASP A 448 15.43 -17.46 4.85
C ASP A 448 13.96 -17.40 4.43
N TYR A 449 13.07 -17.30 5.41
CA TYR A 449 11.63 -17.15 5.15
C TYR A 449 11.36 -15.92 4.24
N PRO A 450 10.52 -16.04 3.21
CA PRO A 450 9.65 -17.15 2.84
C PRO A 450 10.25 -18.13 1.81
N ILE A 451 11.53 -18.00 1.43
CA ILE A 451 12.18 -18.92 0.50
C ILE A 451 12.45 -20.27 1.18
N GLY A 452 13.07 -20.24 2.36
CA GLY A 452 13.28 -21.41 3.19
C GLY A 452 12.04 -21.80 4.00
N ASP A 453 12.05 -23.05 4.48
CA ASP A 453 10.95 -23.65 5.23
C ASP A 453 11.15 -23.56 6.75
N GLU A 454 12.18 -22.88 7.22
CA GLU A 454 12.53 -22.77 8.63
C GLU A 454 12.78 -21.32 9.04
N ALA A 455 12.42 -21.02 10.30
CA ALA A 455 12.83 -19.82 10.97
C ALA A 455 13.14 -20.11 12.45
N LYS A 456 14.09 -19.37 13.02
CA LYS A 456 14.33 -19.36 14.47
C LYS A 456 13.88 -18.03 15.03
N VAL A 457 13.04 -18.08 16.07
CA VAL A 457 12.56 -16.90 16.77
C VAL A 457 13.10 -16.92 18.19
N GLN A 458 14.11 -16.10 18.45
CA GLN A 458 14.66 -15.88 19.78
C GLN A 458 13.88 -14.76 20.45
N VAL A 459 13.35 -15.02 21.63
CA VAL A 459 12.69 -14.03 22.47
C VAL A 459 13.50 -13.89 23.75
N GLU A 460 13.97 -12.68 24.03
CA GLU A 460 14.66 -12.31 25.27
C GLU A 460 13.68 -11.53 26.16
N ALA A 461 13.63 -11.82 27.46
CA ALA A 461 12.71 -11.18 28.37
C ALA A 461 13.33 -10.98 29.78
N ASP A 462 13.17 -9.79 30.35
CA ASP A 462 13.65 -9.48 31.70
C ASP A 462 12.83 -10.17 32.81
N ALA A 463 11.62 -10.62 32.50
CA ALA A 463 10.71 -11.35 33.35
C ALA A 463 9.91 -12.36 32.54
N GLU A 464 9.27 -13.34 33.23
CA GLU A 464 8.35 -14.24 32.55
C GLU A 464 7.30 -13.47 31.79
N THR A 465 7.14 -13.79 30.49
CA THR A 465 6.32 -13.02 29.53
C THR A 465 5.55 -13.94 28.61
N LYS A 466 4.28 -13.66 28.40
CA LYS A 466 3.48 -14.30 27.34
C LYS A 466 3.79 -13.67 26.00
N VAL A 467 3.97 -14.50 25.00
CA VAL A 467 4.15 -14.11 23.60
C VAL A 467 3.22 -14.93 22.72
N ARG A 468 2.84 -14.34 21.61
CA ARG A 468 1.97 -14.96 20.61
C ARG A 468 2.68 -14.95 19.26
N PHE A 469 2.54 -16.04 18.52
CA PHE A 469 3.11 -16.22 17.19
C PHE A 469 1.97 -16.48 16.20
N ARG A 470 1.97 -15.78 15.06
CA ARG A 470 1.01 -16.08 14.01
C ARG A 470 1.33 -17.43 13.38
N VAL A 471 0.30 -18.19 13.08
CA VAL A 471 0.34 -19.39 12.24
C VAL A 471 -0.22 -18.97 10.87
N PRO A 472 0.64 -18.69 9.85
CA PRO A 472 0.17 -18.22 8.55
C PRO A 472 -0.68 -19.27 7.83
N GLY A 473 -1.79 -18.83 7.21
CA GLY A 473 -2.73 -19.70 6.52
C GLY A 473 -2.24 -20.29 5.19
N TRP A 474 -1.03 -19.95 4.75
CA TRP A 474 -0.41 -20.42 3.51
C TRP A 474 0.12 -21.85 3.56
N PHE A 475 0.36 -22.35 4.76
CA PHE A 475 1.07 -23.60 5.00
C PHE A 475 0.11 -24.76 5.28
N ASP A 476 0.49 -25.96 4.88
CA ASP A 476 -0.26 -27.18 5.19
C ASP A 476 -0.15 -27.53 6.68
N ALA A 477 1.00 -27.18 7.30
CA ALA A 477 1.21 -27.19 8.74
C ALA A 477 2.33 -26.21 9.12
N VAL A 478 2.26 -25.69 10.34
CA VAL A 478 3.36 -24.97 10.99
C VAL A 478 3.73 -25.73 12.27
N GLU A 479 4.98 -26.12 12.39
CA GLU A 479 5.52 -26.79 13.58
C GLU A 479 6.33 -25.79 14.38
N VAL A 480 6.14 -25.80 15.71
CA VAL A 480 6.92 -25.01 16.67
C VAL A 480 7.58 -25.98 17.66
N ASP A 481 8.91 -25.98 17.72
CA ASP A 481 9.71 -26.92 18.51
C ASP A 481 9.35 -28.40 18.21
N GLY A 482 9.03 -28.72 16.96
CA GLY A 482 8.66 -30.05 16.49
C GLY A 482 7.20 -30.46 16.74
N ALA A 483 6.38 -29.58 17.30
CA ALA A 483 4.96 -29.83 17.54
C ALA A 483 4.08 -28.97 16.61
N ALA A 484 3.05 -29.57 16.02
CA ALA A 484 2.13 -28.85 15.14
C ALA A 484 1.35 -27.76 15.92
N ALA A 485 1.46 -26.52 15.44
CA ALA A 485 0.68 -25.41 15.96
C ALA A 485 -0.79 -25.52 15.51
N LYS A 486 -1.72 -25.17 16.39
CA LYS A 486 -3.17 -25.25 16.12
C LYS A 486 -3.79 -23.85 16.06
N GLY A 487 -4.67 -23.68 15.07
CA GLY A 487 -5.37 -22.42 14.85
C GLY A 487 -4.46 -21.30 14.32
N PRO A 488 -4.94 -20.07 14.24
CA PRO A 488 -4.20 -18.95 13.64
C PRO A 488 -3.11 -18.37 14.57
N TRP A 489 -3.08 -18.78 15.84
CA TRP A 489 -2.18 -18.27 16.87
C TRP A 489 -1.59 -19.39 17.71
N HIS A 490 -0.27 -19.36 17.90
CA HIS A 490 0.45 -20.18 18.87
C HIS A 490 0.89 -19.31 20.04
N GLU A 491 0.44 -19.61 21.25
CA GLU A 491 0.81 -18.89 22.46
C GLU A 491 1.87 -19.66 23.25
N ALA A 492 2.84 -18.94 23.79
CA ALA A 492 3.89 -19.50 24.61
C ALA A 492 4.23 -18.58 25.78
N THR A 493 4.68 -19.18 26.88
CA THR A 493 5.30 -18.45 28.00
C THR A 493 6.81 -18.51 27.84
N VAL A 494 7.45 -17.36 27.83
CA VAL A 494 8.90 -17.21 27.79
C VAL A 494 9.40 -16.93 29.19
N PRO A 495 10.31 -17.73 29.74
CA PRO A 495 10.87 -17.50 31.07
C PRO A 495 11.76 -16.25 31.10
N LYS A 496 12.08 -15.76 32.29
CA LYS A 496 13.13 -14.74 32.46
C LYS A 496 14.44 -15.25 31.85
N GLY A 497 15.10 -14.41 31.05
CA GLY A 497 16.31 -14.73 30.30
C GLY A 497 16.03 -15.10 28.85
N GLY A 498 14.83 -15.56 28.53
CA GLY A 498 14.40 -15.80 27.15
C GLY A 498 14.26 -17.28 26.77
N LYS A 499 13.82 -17.48 25.53
CA LYS A 499 13.67 -18.79 24.87
C LYS A 499 13.82 -18.63 23.36
N THR A 500 14.38 -19.61 22.71
CA THR A 500 14.40 -19.74 21.23
C THR A 500 13.38 -20.79 20.80
N PHE A 501 12.60 -20.45 19.78
CA PHE A 501 11.60 -21.33 19.15
C PHE A 501 12.08 -21.66 17.75
N ALA A 502 12.01 -22.96 17.38
CA ALA A 502 12.27 -23.44 16.03
C ALA A 502 10.93 -23.58 15.29
N PHE A 503 10.78 -22.83 14.20
CA PHE A 503 9.63 -22.91 13.32
C PHE A 503 9.97 -23.71 12.06
N ARG A 504 9.06 -24.60 11.67
CA ARG A 504 9.08 -25.28 10.38
C ARG A 504 7.75 -25.07 9.67
N PHE A 505 7.83 -24.59 8.44
CA PHE A 505 6.68 -24.26 7.59
C PHE A 505 6.51 -25.35 6.53
N VAL A 506 5.58 -26.27 6.77
CA VAL A 506 5.29 -27.37 5.84
C VAL A 506 4.37 -26.86 4.74
N ARG A 507 4.80 -26.96 3.50
CA ARG A 507 4.03 -26.48 2.34
C ARG A 507 4.21 -27.37 1.12
N THR A 508 3.15 -27.46 0.33
CA THR A 508 3.17 -28.06 -1.01
C THR A 508 2.88 -26.96 -2.04
N PRO A 509 3.51 -27.02 -3.22
CA PRO A 509 3.17 -26.13 -4.32
C PRO A 509 1.72 -26.37 -4.76
N LYS A 510 0.97 -25.27 -4.96
CA LYS A 510 -0.45 -25.32 -5.36
C LYS A 510 -0.62 -24.76 -6.76
N VAL A 511 -1.23 -25.55 -7.63
CA VAL A 511 -1.70 -25.09 -8.94
C VAL A 511 -3.06 -24.45 -8.75
N VAL A 512 -3.17 -23.16 -9.07
CA VAL A 512 -4.37 -22.37 -8.84
C VAL A 512 -4.91 -21.82 -10.16
N ASP A 513 -6.08 -22.29 -10.54
CA ASP A 513 -6.76 -21.83 -11.74
C ASP A 513 -7.09 -20.35 -11.70
N SER A 514 -6.93 -19.70 -12.84
CA SER A 514 -7.42 -18.32 -13.02
C SER A 514 -8.95 -18.29 -12.95
N LYS A 515 -9.49 -17.29 -12.26
CA LYS A 515 -10.93 -16.99 -12.27
C LYS A 515 -11.36 -16.25 -13.55
N ALA A 516 -10.45 -16.06 -14.50
CA ALA A 516 -10.72 -15.31 -15.73
C ALA A 516 -11.89 -15.87 -16.53
N LYS A 517 -12.80 -14.99 -16.93
CA LYS A 517 -13.94 -15.34 -17.78
C LYS A 517 -13.81 -14.60 -19.12
N PRO A 518 -14.04 -15.28 -20.26
CA PRO A 518 -14.15 -14.61 -21.54
C PRO A 518 -15.28 -13.58 -21.52
N GLY A 519 -15.03 -12.37 -22.03
CA GLY A 519 -16.05 -11.33 -22.15
C GLY A 519 -16.29 -10.47 -20.91
N ALA A 520 -15.40 -10.54 -19.91
CA ALA A 520 -15.47 -9.70 -18.73
C ALA A 520 -15.49 -8.20 -19.05
N ASP A 521 -16.29 -7.48 -18.33
CA ASP A 521 -16.64 -6.06 -18.24
C ASP A 521 -16.24 -5.13 -19.43
N PRO A 522 -17.22 -4.54 -20.15
CA PRO A 522 -16.97 -3.59 -21.26
C PRO A 522 -16.17 -2.34 -20.84
N ARG A 523 -16.24 -1.92 -19.58
CA ARG A 523 -15.44 -0.81 -19.03
C ARG A 523 -13.95 -1.11 -19.09
N ARG A 524 -13.58 -2.36 -18.86
CA ARG A 524 -12.22 -2.85 -18.92
C ARG A 524 -11.69 -2.80 -20.35
N ARG A 525 -12.49 -3.18 -21.35
CA ARG A 525 -12.10 -3.09 -22.76
C ARG A 525 -11.79 -1.65 -23.15
N ALA A 526 -12.64 -0.69 -22.75
CA ALA A 526 -12.40 0.73 -23.00
C ALA A 526 -11.11 1.24 -22.31
N PHE A 527 -10.78 0.69 -21.13
CA PHE A 527 -9.55 1.02 -20.40
C PHE A 527 -8.30 0.40 -21.05
N GLU A 528 -8.40 -0.83 -21.52
CA GLU A 528 -7.34 -1.52 -22.28
C GLU A 528 -7.09 -0.84 -23.61
N GLU A 529 -8.12 -0.46 -24.35
CA GLU A 529 -8.06 0.24 -25.63
C GLU A 529 -7.52 1.67 -25.48
N ALA A 530 -7.90 2.41 -24.43
CA ALA A 530 -7.44 3.77 -24.18
C ALA A 530 -5.99 3.87 -23.67
N ARG A 531 -5.43 2.77 -23.17
CA ARG A 531 -4.06 2.66 -22.66
C ARG A 531 -3.25 1.62 -23.44
N GLU A 532 -3.37 1.61 -24.75
CA GLU A 532 -2.56 0.74 -25.60
C GLU A 532 -1.08 0.87 -25.26
N ASP A 533 -0.59 -0.10 -24.51
CA ASP A 533 0.82 -0.34 -24.30
C ASP A 533 1.24 -1.40 -25.31
N PRO A 534 2.15 -1.10 -26.25
CA PRO A 534 2.60 -2.05 -27.27
C PRO A 534 3.08 -3.39 -26.71
N GLY A 535 3.55 -3.41 -25.44
CA GLY A 535 3.91 -4.64 -24.72
C GLY A 535 2.71 -5.45 -24.20
N MET A 536 1.49 -4.92 -24.24
CA MET A 536 0.26 -5.55 -23.73
C MET A 536 -0.73 -5.99 -24.81
N THR A 537 -0.63 -5.51 -26.05
CA THR A 537 -1.63 -5.65 -27.11
C THR A 537 -1.99 -7.08 -27.51
N ASN A 538 -1.14 -8.05 -27.23
CA ASN A 538 -1.44 -9.46 -27.54
C ASN A 538 -1.98 -10.25 -26.33
N LEU A 539 -2.14 -9.61 -25.18
CA LEU A 539 -2.39 -10.28 -23.91
C LEU A 539 -3.86 -10.25 -23.47
N SER A 540 -4.67 -9.32 -24.03
CA SER A 540 -6.12 -9.27 -23.84
C SER A 540 -6.86 -10.51 -24.40
N ARG A 541 -6.21 -11.27 -25.26
CA ARG A 541 -6.73 -12.53 -25.83
C ARG A 541 -6.33 -13.77 -25.03
N LEU A 542 -5.72 -13.58 -23.84
CA LEU A 542 -5.24 -14.72 -23.08
C LEU A 542 -6.40 -15.58 -22.57
N THR A 543 -6.38 -16.82 -23.01
CA THR A 543 -7.22 -17.88 -22.45
C THR A 543 -6.94 -18.03 -20.96
N PRO A 544 -7.90 -18.49 -20.17
CA PRO A 544 -7.68 -18.87 -18.79
C PRO A 544 -6.41 -19.72 -18.63
N ALA A 545 -5.67 -19.52 -17.57
CA ALA A 545 -4.44 -20.21 -17.26
C ALA A 545 -4.32 -20.42 -15.76
N ALA A 546 -3.51 -21.36 -15.33
CA ALA A 546 -3.20 -21.58 -13.93
C ALA A 546 -1.93 -20.83 -13.53
N LYS A 547 -1.82 -20.52 -12.24
CA LYS A 547 -0.61 -19.99 -11.60
C LYS A 547 -0.10 -20.95 -10.54
N LEU A 548 1.17 -20.87 -10.22
CA LEU A 548 1.80 -21.70 -9.20
C LEU A 548 2.09 -20.87 -7.94
N VAL A 549 1.59 -21.34 -6.81
CA VAL A 549 1.74 -20.69 -5.49
C VAL A 549 2.47 -21.62 -4.54
N TYR A 550 3.47 -21.12 -3.81
CA TYR A 550 4.27 -21.88 -2.86
C TYR A 550 4.38 -21.15 -1.52
N GLY A 551 3.51 -21.48 -0.59
CA GLY A 551 3.31 -20.67 0.62
C GLY A 551 2.86 -19.25 0.26
N PRO A 552 3.49 -18.19 0.80
CA PRO A 552 3.15 -16.80 0.43
C PRO A 552 3.78 -16.35 -0.90
N LEU A 553 4.46 -17.22 -1.63
CA LEU A 553 5.14 -16.88 -2.89
C LEU A 553 4.32 -17.26 -4.11
N LEU A 554 4.26 -16.33 -5.06
CA LEU A 554 3.87 -16.57 -6.43
C LEU A 554 5.12 -16.91 -7.23
N LEU A 555 5.07 -17.97 -8.05
CA LEU A 555 6.20 -18.39 -8.87
C LEU A 555 6.00 -17.97 -10.33
N ALA A 556 7.10 -17.64 -10.99
CA ALA A 556 7.11 -17.19 -12.37
C ALA A 556 8.17 -17.89 -13.20
N LYS A 557 7.83 -18.23 -14.43
CA LYS A 557 8.79 -18.55 -15.48
C LYS A 557 9.44 -17.23 -15.92
N ALA A 558 10.76 -17.18 -15.98
CA ALA A 558 11.47 -15.94 -16.26
C ALA A 558 12.79 -16.17 -17.00
N LYS A 559 13.23 -15.17 -17.78
CA LYS A 559 14.51 -15.22 -18.49
C LYS A 559 15.72 -15.35 -17.55
N ARG A 560 15.53 -15.05 -16.27
CA ARG A 560 16.55 -15.20 -15.23
C ARG A 560 16.88 -16.65 -14.91
N VAL A 561 15.92 -17.55 -15.10
CA VAL A 561 16.09 -18.99 -14.81
C VAL A 561 16.10 -19.82 -16.08
N THR A 562 15.45 -19.40 -17.17
CA THR A 562 15.44 -20.13 -18.44
C THR A 562 15.61 -19.19 -19.64
N LYS A 563 16.32 -19.66 -20.68
CA LYS A 563 16.55 -18.88 -21.92
C LYS A 563 15.46 -19.11 -22.99
N ASP A 564 14.59 -20.09 -22.80
CA ASP A 564 13.55 -20.41 -23.78
C ASP A 564 12.34 -19.46 -23.66
N ALA A 565 12.30 -18.46 -24.52
CA ALA A 565 11.22 -17.50 -24.60
C ALA A 565 9.84 -18.14 -24.86
N LYS A 566 9.78 -19.28 -25.59
CA LYS A 566 8.53 -19.99 -25.83
C LYS A 566 8.04 -20.69 -24.56
N ALA A 567 8.94 -21.27 -23.78
CA ALA A 567 8.60 -21.84 -22.48
C ALA A 567 8.13 -20.77 -21.49
N ILE A 568 8.71 -19.58 -21.50
CA ILE A 568 8.31 -18.47 -20.61
C ILE A 568 6.90 -17.97 -20.94
N LEU A 569 6.63 -17.61 -22.20
CA LEU A 569 5.34 -17.05 -22.63
C LEU A 569 4.30 -18.08 -22.98
N GLY A 570 4.73 -19.32 -23.25
CA GLY A 570 3.85 -20.43 -23.58
C GLY A 570 2.88 -20.75 -22.44
N ARG A 571 1.71 -21.23 -22.84
CA ARG A 571 0.71 -21.77 -21.93
C ARG A 571 0.81 -23.29 -21.93
N ASP A 572 0.92 -23.85 -20.76
CA ASP A 572 1.17 -25.28 -20.59
C ASP A 572 -0.13 -26.12 -20.54
N SER A 573 -1.28 -25.47 -20.79
CA SER A 573 -2.60 -26.11 -20.80
C SER A 573 -2.93 -26.83 -19.48
N VAL A 574 -2.52 -26.24 -18.37
CA VAL A 574 -2.69 -26.79 -17.01
C VAL A 574 -4.08 -26.49 -16.46
N GLN A 575 -4.68 -25.38 -16.86
CA GLN A 575 -5.95 -24.89 -16.29
C GLN A 575 -7.10 -25.88 -16.47
N GLY A 576 -7.91 -26.03 -15.42
CA GLY A 576 -9.08 -26.91 -15.40
C GLY A 576 -8.72 -28.41 -15.35
N ARG A 577 -7.45 -28.74 -15.13
CA ARG A 577 -6.93 -30.10 -14.98
C ARG A 577 -6.35 -30.29 -13.59
N ASN A 578 -6.42 -31.49 -13.04
CA ASN A 578 -5.95 -31.81 -11.70
C ASN A 578 -4.43 -32.04 -11.66
N PHE A 579 -3.66 -31.00 -12.00
CA PHE A 579 -2.20 -31.04 -11.88
C PHE A 579 -1.76 -30.94 -10.42
N THR A 580 -0.84 -31.84 -10.04
CA THR A 580 0.00 -31.68 -8.85
C THR A 580 1.34 -31.09 -9.25
N CYS A 581 2.09 -30.54 -8.31
CA CYS A 581 3.39 -29.95 -8.56
C CYS A 581 4.40 -30.38 -7.47
N THR A 582 5.63 -30.67 -7.88
CA THR A 582 6.80 -30.78 -7.01
C THR A 582 7.81 -29.71 -7.39
N LEU A 583 8.62 -29.26 -6.43
CA LEU A 583 9.66 -28.26 -6.62
C LEU A 583 11.00 -28.81 -6.13
N GLU A 584 12.00 -28.78 -6.99
CA GLU A 584 13.40 -29.08 -6.66
C GLU A 584 14.20 -27.78 -6.74
N PRO A 585 14.91 -27.36 -5.66
CA PRO A 585 15.70 -26.13 -5.70
C PRO A 585 16.78 -26.17 -6.78
N ILE A 586 16.96 -25.06 -7.50
CA ILE A 586 18.05 -24.87 -8.46
C ILE A 586 18.81 -23.58 -8.14
N GLU A 587 20.07 -23.51 -8.55
CA GLU A 587 20.86 -22.29 -8.45
C GLU A 587 20.55 -21.36 -9.63
N ALA A 588 20.28 -20.09 -9.34
CA ALA A 588 20.11 -19.06 -10.35
C ALA A 588 20.55 -17.70 -9.80
N ASP A 589 21.36 -16.99 -10.58
CA ASP A 589 21.89 -15.68 -10.18
C ASP A 589 20.82 -14.59 -10.18
N GLY A 590 20.87 -13.79 -9.14
CA GLY A 590 20.06 -12.57 -9.06
C GLY A 590 18.58 -12.80 -8.83
N VAL A 591 18.16 -13.96 -8.37
CA VAL A 591 16.83 -14.26 -7.85
C VAL A 591 16.89 -14.57 -6.36
N TRP A 592 15.80 -14.41 -5.66
CA TRP A 592 15.73 -14.73 -4.23
C TRP A 592 15.59 -16.25 -4.03
N GLY A 593 14.73 -16.89 -4.85
CA GLY A 593 14.62 -18.35 -4.90
C GLY A 593 14.30 -18.85 -6.30
N ALA A 594 14.83 -20.03 -6.65
CA ALA A 594 14.58 -20.68 -7.94
C ALA A 594 14.38 -22.20 -7.77
N TRP A 595 13.53 -22.76 -8.63
CA TRP A 595 13.18 -24.18 -8.59
C TRP A 595 12.94 -24.74 -9.99
N GLU A 596 13.19 -26.04 -10.14
CA GLU A 596 12.60 -26.83 -11.21
C GLU A 596 11.23 -27.33 -10.74
N ALA A 597 10.19 -26.92 -11.43
CA ALA A 597 8.81 -27.30 -11.16
C ALA A 597 8.39 -28.42 -12.07
N THR A 598 8.05 -29.59 -11.51
CA THR A 598 7.46 -30.72 -12.22
C THR A 598 5.96 -30.78 -11.94
N LEU A 599 5.15 -30.47 -12.97
CA LEU A 599 3.69 -30.53 -12.90
C LEU A 599 3.21 -31.80 -13.59
N THR A 600 2.30 -32.56 -12.96
CA THR A 600 1.73 -33.79 -13.55
C THR A 600 0.27 -33.97 -13.15
N ASP A 601 -0.53 -34.48 -14.09
CA ASP A 601 -1.90 -34.96 -13.86
C ASP A 601 -2.01 -36.50 -13.97
N GLY A 602 -0.85 -37.20 -13.97
CA GLY A 602 -0.75 -38.63 -14.13
C GLY A 602 -0.67 -39.12 -15.59
N VAL A 603 -0.98 -38.26 -16.56
CA VAL A 603 -0.91 -38.55 -18.00
C VAL A 603 0.12 -37.64 -18.68
N THR A 604 0.08 -36.37 -18.36
CA THR A 604 0.98 -35.36 -18.91
C THR A 604 1.95 -34.91 -17.82
N THR A 605 3.23 -34.78 -18.16
CA THR A 605 4.24 -34.20 -17.28
C THR A 605 4.86 -32.98 -17.95
N ILE A 606 4.96 -31.90 -17.22
CA ILE A 606 5.50 -30.60 -17.67
C ILE A 606 6.60 -30.19 -16.67
N VAL A 607 7.79 -29.92 -17.18
CA VAL A 607 8.91 -29.42 -16.37
C VAL A 607 9.23 -28.00 -16.75
N ARG A 608 9.34 -27.10 -15.75
CA ARG A 608 9.66 -25.69 -15.95
C ARG A 608 10.60 -25.18 -14.86
N GLU A 609 11.59 -24.40 -15.26
CA GLU A 609 12.38 -23.60 -14.34
C GLU A 609 11.58 -22.33 -13.96
N VAL A 610 11.48 -22.08 -12.66
CA VAL A 610 10.71 -20.98 -12.09
C VAL A 610 11.50 -20.27 -11.00
N CYS A 611 11.20 -18.99 -10.76
CA CYS A 611 11.71 -18.25 -9.62
C CYS A 611 10.58 -17.54 -8.87
N ASP A 612 10.89 -16.97 -7.73
CA ASP A 612 9.98 -16.08 -7.04
C ASP A 612 9.59 -14.90 -7.94
N PHE A 613 8.32 -14.55 -7.94
CA PHE A 613 7.77 -13.50 -8.81
C PHE A 613 8.43 -12.14 -8.59
N SER A 614 8.81 -11.83 -7.34
CA SER A 614 9.44 -10.56 -7.00
C SER A 614 10.80 -10.35 -7.68
N SER A 615 11.48 -11.42 -8.05
CA SER A 615 12.76 -11.40 -8.75
C SER A 615 12.63 -11.57 -10.27
N ALA A 616 11.46 -12.00 -10.75
CA ALA A 616 11.29 -12.39 -12.17
C ALA A 616 11.47 -11.22 -13.13
N ALA A 617 11.12 -9.99 -12.72
CA ALA A 617 11.07 -8.82 -13.60
C ALA A 617 11.36 -7.50 -12.88
N ASP A 618 12.33 -7.46 -12.01
CA ASP A 618 12.65 -6.33 -11.13
C ASP A 618 13.37 -5.17 -11.83
N SER A 619 13.28 -4.97 -13.14
CA SER A 619 14.20 -4.06 -13.77
C SER A 619 13.68 -3.26 -14.94
N GLU A 620 14.39 -2.11 -15.14
CA GLU A 620 14.44 -1.33 -16.38
C GLU A 620 15.18 -2.07 -17.52
N GLU A 621 15.80 -3.23 -17.26
CA GLU A 621 16.61 -3.92 -18.27
C GLU A 621 15.74 -4.36 -19.45
N SER A 622 16.02 -3.80 -20.59
CA SER A 622 15.41 -4.21 -21.86
C SER A 622 15.67 -5.71 -22.09
N GLY A 623 14.59 -6.47 -22.22
CA GLY A 623 14.66 -7.88 -22.55
C GLY A 623 14.45 -8.88 -21.42
N ASN A 624 14.00 -8.46 -20.25
CA ASN A 624 13.41 -9.37 -19.28
C ASN A 624 12.09 -9.91 -19.84
N LEU A 625 11.95 -11.21 -19.74
CA LEU A 625 10.73 -11.90 -20.13
C LEU A 625 10.27 -12.73 -18.95
N PHE A 626 9.00 -12.65 -18.59
CA PHE A 626 8.45 -13.42 -17.48
C PHE A 626 6.96 -13.69 -17.65
N SER A 627 6.47 -14.71 -16.97
CA SER A 627 5.05 -15.05 -16.87
C SER A 627 4.78 -15.88 -15.62
N ILE A 628 3.71 -15.55 -14.89
CA ILE A 628 3.19 -16.39 -13.80
C ILE A 628 2.26 -17.50 -14.31
N TRP A 629 1.96 -17.54 -15.61
CA TRP A 629 0.94 -18.39 -16.20
C TRP A 629 1.52 -19.68 -16.80
N PHE A 630 0.88 -20.80 -16.49
CA PHE A 630 1.18 -22.15 -16.93
C PHE A 630 0.08 -22.72 -17.83
#